data_8ed77167c1edc75e6f9d1c9743449e78
#
_entry.id   8ed77167c1edc75e6f9d1c9743449e78
#
_cell.length_a   1.000
_cell.length_b   1.000
_cell.length_c   1.000
_cell.angle_alpha   90.00
_cell.angle_beta   90.00
_cell.angle_gamma   90.00
#
_symmetry.space_group_name_H-M   'P 1'
#
loop_
_entity.id
_entity.type
_entity.pdbx_description
1 polymer ?
#
loop_
_entity_poly.entity_id
_entity_poly.type
_entity_poly.pdbx_seq_one_letter_code
_entity_poly.pdbx_strand_id
1 'polypeptide(L)'
;KLNHQVHKGLNEDQIYRIDHYLGKETVQNILFTRFANTIFEPLWNRNYIDHVQITVAEKVGLEHRAGYYDSVGVLRDMFQNHLLQLLMLVAMEPPASFKASSLRNEKVKVLSAIQPITGSAVAEHTVRAQYKGYLNEAEVKPD
;
A
#
# COMPACT_ATOMS: atom_id res chain seq x y z
N LYS A 1 -13.72 5.48 -13.60
CA LYS A 1 -13.95 6.42 -14.74
C LYS A 1 -12.63 6.78 -15.45
N LEU A 2 -11.61 7.33 -14.74
CA LEU A 2 -10.34 7.75 -15.35
C LEU A 2 -9.64 6.62 -16.09
N ASN A 3 -9.44 5.47 -15.44
CA ASN A 3 -8.79 4.30 -16.02
C ASN A 3 -9.45 3.87 -17.35
N HIS A 4 -10.78 3.83 -17.41
CA HIS A 4 -11.51 3.50 -18.63
C HIS A 4 -11.30 4.55 -19.74
N GLN A 5 -11.17 5.82 -19.40
CA GLN A 5 -10.91 6.87 -20.39
C GLN A 5 -9.49 6.80 -20.95
N VAL A 6 -8.51 6.56 -20.10
CA VAL A 6 -7.10 6.42 -20.50
C VAL A 6 -6.92 5.25 -21.47
N HIS A 7 -7.59 4.10 -21.21
CA HIS A 7 -7.52 2.92 -22.09
C HIS A 7 -8.29 3.04 -23.41
N LYS A 8 -8.97 4.15 -23.66
CA LYS A 8 -9.52 4.42 -25.01
C LYS A 8 -8.46 4.78 -26.02
N GLY A 9 -7.32 5.31 -25.56
CA GLY A 9 -6.25 5.78 -26.45
C GLY A 9 -4.87 5.21 -26.14
N LEU A 10 -4.69 4.51 -25.00
CA LEU A 10 -3.41 3.99 -24.58
C LEU A 10 -3.53 2.53 -24.15
N ASN A 11 -2.50 1.74 -24.46
CA ASN A 11 -2.33 0.39 -23.95
C ASN A 11 -1.77 0.42 -22.52
N GLU A 12 -1.95 -0.67 -21.74
CA GLU A 12 -1.51 -0.75 -20.35
C GLU A 12 0.01 -0.60 -20.20
N ASP A 13 0.80 -1.02 -21.15
CA ASP A 13 2.25 -0.90 -21.19
C ASP A 13 2.75 0.53 -21.40
N GLN A 14 1.88 1.41 -21.87
CA GLN A 14 2.14 2.85 -22.05
C GLN A 14 1.75 3.68 -20.82
N ILE A 15 1.16 3.05 -19.79
CA ILE A 15 0.61 3.72 -18.61
C ILE A 15 1.48 3.45 -17.40
N TYR A 16 1.98 4.52 -16.79
CA TYR A 16 2.78 4.46 -15.55
C TYR A 16 1.97 5.05 -14.38
N ARG A 17 1.60 4.18 -13.44
CA ARG A 17 0.96 4.60 -12.19
C ARG A 17 2.04 4.77 -11.14
N ILE A 18 2.22 6.02 -10.71
CA ILE A 18 3.28 6.37 -9.78
C ILE A 18 2.75 6.32 -8.35
N ASP A 19 3.46 5.57 -7.51
CA ASP A 19 3.35 5.60 -6.06
C ASP A 19 4.73 5.95 -5.50
N HIS A 20 4.85 7.12 -4.85
CA HIS A 20 6.15 7.62 -4.41
C HIS A 20 6.82 6.79 -3.29
N TYR A 21 6.05 5.98 -2.55
CA TYR A 21 6.62 5.03 -1.59
C TYR A 21 7.50 3.99 -2.27
N LEU A 22 7.14 3.56 -3.47
CA LEU A 22 7.95 2.63 -4.25
C LEU A 22 9.29 3.23 -4.72
N GLY A 23 9.42 4.56 -4.71
CA GLY A 23 10.67 5.27 -4.99
C GLY A 23 11.58 5.43 -3.78
N LYS A 24 11.11 5.14 -2.56
CA LYS A 24 11.94 5.22 -1.36
C LYS A 24 12.96 4.09 -1.35
N GLU A 25 14.22 4.41 -1.10
CA GLU A 25 15.32 3.43 -1.03
C GLU A 25 15.02 2.29 -0.04
N THR A 26 14.51 2.63 1.14
CA THR A 26 14.12 1.65 2.17
C THR A 26 13.06 0.67 1.68
N VAL A 27 12.14 1.10 0.83
CA VAL A 27 11.11 0.24 0.24
C VAL A 27 11.70 -0.64 -0.85
N GLN A 28 12.56 -0.10 -1.69
CA GLN A 28 13.27 -0.89 -2.72
C GLN A 28 14.17 -1.96 -2.09
N ASN A 29 14.78 -1.67 -0.95
CA ASN A 29 15.60 -2.63 -0.21
C ASN A 29 14.82 -3.88 0.25
N ILE A 30 13.49 -3.83 0.37
CA ILE A 30 12.67 -5.03 0.64
C ILE A 30 12.89 -6.08 -0.44
N LEU A 31 12.90 -5.69 -1.71
CA LEU A 31 13.12 -6.62 -2.82
C LEU A 31 14.52 -7.24 -2.80
N PHE A 32 15.54 -6.42 -2.52
CA PHE A 32 16.92 -6.91 -2.40
C PHE A 32 17.07 -7.85 -1.21
N THR A 33 16.51 -7.52 -0.07
CA THR A 33 16.54 -8.39 1.12
C THR A 33 15.89 -9.74 0.84
N ARG A 34 14.76 -9.74 0.14
CA ARG A 34 13.99 -10.96 -0.13
C ARG A 34 14.57 -11.82 -1.24
N PHE A 35 14.99 -11.21 -2.35
CA PHE A 35 15.28 -11.92 -3.60
C PHE A 35 16.74 -11.93 -4.02
N ALA A 36 17.60 -11.14 -3.37
CA ALA A 36 19.03 -11.12 -3.63
C ALA A 36 19.87 -11.53 -2.41
N ASN A 37 19.24 -12.00 -1.34
CA ASN A 37 19.92 -12.38 -0.12
C ASN A 37 19.62 -13.85 0.21
N THR A 38 20.60 -14.71 -0.01
CA THR A 38 20.48 -16.16 0.17
C THR A 38 20.20 -16.60 1.59
N ILE A 39 20.40 -15.74 2.60
CA ILE A 39 20.08 -16.04 4.00
C ILE A 39 18.57 -15.92 4.22
N PHE A 40 17.92 -14.89 3.65
CA PHE A 40 16.51 -14.62 3.91
C PHE A 40 15.57 -15.31 2.92
N GLU A 41 15.99 -15.50 1.70
CA GLU A 41 15.14 -16.07 0.65
C GLU A 41 14.47 -17.41 1.07
N PRO A 42 15.19 -18.41 1.60
CA PRO A 42 14.57 -19.69 1.99
C PRO A 42 13.70 -19.60 3.24
N LEU A 43 13.83 -18.52 4.04
CA LEU A 43 13.07 -18.33 5.27
C LEU A 43 11.82 -17.46 5.07
N TRP A 44 11.69 -16.80 3.92
CA TRP A 44 10.60 -15.86 3.66
C TRP A 44 9.35 -16.56 3.14
N ASN A 45 8.76 -17.39 3.98
CA ASN A 45 7.56 -18.14 3.64
C ASN A 45 6.74 -18.47 4.90
N ARG A 46 5.54 -19.00 4.73
CA ARG A 46 4.57 -19.30 5.78
C ARG A 46 5.04 -20.31 6.85
N ASN A 47 6.13 -21.04 6.61
CA ASN A 47 6.64 -21.99 7.60
C ASN A 47 7.49 -21.31 8.66
N TYR A 48 8.02 -20.12 8.35
CA TYR A 48 8.93 -19.38 9.21
C TYR A 48 8.40 -17.99 9.58
N ILE A 49 7.55 -17.39 8.76
CA ILE A 49 6.94 -16.08 9.03
C ILE A 49 5.53 -16.27 9.58
N ASP A 50 5.35 -15.90 10.83
CA ASP A 50 4.06 -15.99 11.52
C ASP A 50 3.10 -14.89 11.04
N HIS A 51 3.53 -13.64 11.01
CA HIS A 51 2.72 -12.51 10.59
C HIS A 51 3.56 -11.38 10.01
N VAL A 52 2.90 -10.44 9.35
CA VAL A 52 3.48 -9.19 8.85
C VAL A 52 2.78 -8.01 9.48
N GLN A 53 3.55 -7.10 10.06
CA GLN A 53 3.05 -5.84 10.60
C GLN A 53 3.68 -4.67 9.83
N ILE A 54 2.84 -3.81 9.26
CA ILE A 54 3.28 -2.62 8.52
C ILE A 54 2.82 -1.39 9.29
N THR A 55 3.78 -0.60 9.76
CA THR A 55 3.52 0.64 10.48
C THR A 55 4.06 1.81 9.67
N VAL A 56 3.20 2.78 9.40
CA VAL A 56 3.57 4.06 8.81
C VAL A 56 3.17 5.17 9.78
N ALA A 57 4.16 5.81 10.38
CA ALA A 57 3.96 6.87 11.35
C ALA A 57 4.65 8.14 10.85
N GLU A 58 3.88 9.22 10.75
CA GLU A 58 4.38 10.54 10.39
C GLU A 58 4.57 11.39 11.65
N LYS A 59 5.63 12.18 11.68
CA LYS A 59 5.89 13.12 12.81
C LYS A 59 5.20 14.46 12.62
N VAL A 60 4.85 14.80 11.39
CA VAL A 60 4.17 16.04 11.03
C VAL A 60 2.67 15.84 11.00
N GLY A 61 1.90 16.85 11.36
CA GLY A 61 0.45 16.89 11.21
C GLY A 61 0.02 17.06 9.76
N LEU A 62 -1.24 17.38 9.54
CA LEU A 62 -1.80 17.54 8.19
C LEU A 62 -1.32 18.80 7.47
N GLU A 63 -0.98 19.85 8.25
CA GLU A 63 -0.53 21.14 7.72
C GLU A 63 -1.47 21.66 6.61
N HIS A 64 -0.91 22.03 5.44
CA HIS A 64 -1.68 22.52 4.29
C HIS A 64 -2.54 21.48 3.58
N ARG A 65 -2.52 20.22 4.01
CA ARG A 65 -3.27 19.11 3.41
C ARG A 65 -4.53 18.74 4.20
N ALA A 66 -4.83 19.46 5.28
CA ALA A 66 -5.91 19.11 6.20
C ALA A 66 -7.27 18.99 5.49
N GLY A 67 -7.68 19.98 4.70
CA GLY A 67 -8.96 19.93 3.97
C GLY A 67 -9.04 18.81 2.92
N TYR A 68 -7.92 18.47 2.26
CA TYR A 68 -7.87 17.31 1.37
C TYR A 68 -8.00 16.01 2.15
N TYR A 69 -7.17 15.85 3.18
CA TYR A 69 -7.14 14.63 3.98
C TYR A 69 -8.46 14.35 4.70
N ASP A 70 -9.08 15.38 5.24
CA ASP A 70 -10.37 15.29 5.91
C ASP A 70 -11.47 14.76 4.97
N SER A 71 -11.46 15.21 3.72
CA SER A 71 -12.42 14.77 2.70
C SER A 71 -12.14 13.38 2.14
N VAL A 72 -10.87 12.98 2.04
CA VAL A 72 -10.43 11.73 1.40
C VAL A 72 -10.31 10.59 2.41
N GLY A 73 -9.73 10.88 3.57
CA GLY A 73 -9.51 9.94 4.66
C GLY A 73 -8.31 9.01 4.45
N VAL A 74 -7.81 8.47 5.57
CA VAL A 74 -6.62 7.61 5.62
C VAL A 74 -6.69 6.37 4.72
N LEU A 75 -7.88 5.79 4.54
CA LEU A 75 -8.03 4.60 3.70
C LEU A 75 -7.69 4.87 2.25
N ARG A 76 -8.06 6.03 1.72
CA ARG A 76 -7.77 6.40 0.33
C ARG A 76 -6.40 7.05 0.16
N ASP A 77 -5.97 7.85 1.15
CA ASP A 77 -4.72 8.60 1.03
C ASP A 77 -3.47 7.75 1.35
N MET A 78 -3.60 6.75 2.22
CA MET A 78 -2.47 5.97 2.68
C MET A 78 -2.62 4.46 2.49
N PHE A 79 -3.79 3.90 2.79
CA PHE A 79 -3.94 2.46 2.90
C PHE A 79 -4.03 1.79 1.53
N GLN A 80 -5.00 2.18 0.70
CA GLN A 80 -5.28 1.52 -0.58
C GLN A 80 -4.23 1.79 -1.68
N ASN A 81 -3.23 2.60 -1.38
CA ASN A 81 -2.07 2.87 -2.24
C ASN A 81 -0.79 2.40 -1.55
N HIS A 82 -0.19 3.23 -0.69
CA HIS A 82 1.14 3.01 -0.11
C HIS A 82 1.23 1.72 0.71
N LEU A 83 0.29 1.49 1.67
CA LEU A 83 0.37 0.31 2.52
C LEU A 83 0.12 -0.98 1.74
N LEU A 84 -0.82 -0.99 0.81
CA LEU A 84 -1.04 -2.15 -0.05
C LEU A 84 0.16 -2.41 -0.98
N GLN A 85 0.85 -1.38 -1.46
CA GLN A 85 2.09 -1.57 -2.21
C GLN A 85 3.18 -2.21 -1.35
N LEU A 86 3.36 -1.75 -0.11
CA LEU A 86 4.30 -2.37 0.83
C LEU A 86 3.94 -3.83 1.10
N LEU A 87 2.67 -4.12 1.36
CA LEU A 87 2.19 -5.48 1.58
C LEU A 87 2.48 -6.38 0.37
N MET A 88 2.22 -5.88 -0.84
CA MET A 88 2.51 -6.63 -2.06
C MET A 88 4.00 -6.94 -2.20
N LEU A 89 4.90 -5.98 -1.92
CA LEU A 89 6.35 -6.22 -1.98
C LEU A 89 6.83 -7.21 -0.92
N VAL A 90 6.20 -7.20 0.25
CA VAL A 90 6.54 -8.12 1.35
C VAL A 90 6.02 -9.54 1.09
N ALA A 91 4.85 -9.69 0.48
CA ALA A 91 4.14 -10.97 0.38
C ALA A 91 4.20 -11.64 -1.00
N MET A 92 4.59 -10.92 -2.07
CA MET A 92 4.62 -11.51 -3.42
C MET A 92 5.68 -12.61 -3.54
N GLU A 93 5.45 -13.55 -4.45
CA GLU A 93 6.45 -14.54 -4.85
C GLU A 93 7.55 -13.90 -5.74
N PRO A 94 8.73 -14.53 -5.83
CA PRO A 94 9.77 -14.09 -6.76
C PRO A 94 9.22 -14.02 -8.19
N PRO A 95 9.31 -12.86 -8.86
CA PRO A 95 8.83 -12.77 -10.24
C PRO A 95 9.74 -13.55 -11.19
N ALA A 96 9.16 -14.19 -12.19
CA ALA A 96 9.91 -14.95 -13.20
C ALA A 96 10.92 -14.10 -14.00
N SER A 97 10.75 -12.78 -14.00
CA SER A 97 11.67 -11.80 -14.55
C SER A 97 11.37 -10.43 -13.97
N PHE A 98 12.32 -9.50 -14.03
CA PHE A 98 12.12 -8.10 -13.61
C PHE A 98 11.36 -7.24 -14.64
N LYS A 99 10.67 -7.85 -15.60
CA LYS A 99 9.75 -7.13 -16.49
C LYS A 99 8.54 -6.62 -15.70
N ALA A 100 8.06 -5.45 -16.07
CA ALA A 100 6.93 -4.81 -15.40
C ALA A 100 5.68 -5.70 -15.32
N SER A 101 5.40 -6.48 -16.36
CA SER A 101 4.28 -7.43 -16.39
C SER A 101 4.43 -8.55 -15.36
N SER A 102 5.63 -9.14 -15.23
CA SER A 102 5.90 -10.22 -14.26
C SER A 102 5.73 -9.71 -12.83
N LEU A 103 6.29 -8.54 -12.53
CA LEU A 103 6.12 -7.89 -11.22
C LEU A 103 4.65 -7.59 -10.89
N ARG A 104 3.89 -7.05 -11.86
CA ARG A 104 2.47 -6.78 -11.67
C ARG A 104 1.67 -8.05 -11.40
N ASN A 105 1.96 -9.13 -12.11
CA ASN A 105 1.26 -10.40 -11.93
C ASN A 105 1.44 -10.95 -10.52
N GLU A 106 2.66 -10.91 -9.96
CA GLU A 106 2.88 -11.34 -8.58
C GLU A 106 2.16 -10.44 -7.56
N LYS A 107 2.16 -9.13 -7.76
CA LYS A 107 1.39 -8.20 -6.93
C LYS A 107 -0.11 -8.48 -6.98
N VAL A 108 -0.66 -8.76 -8.15
CA VAL A 108 -2.09 -9.08 -8.31
C VAL A 108 -2.46 -10.36 -7.58
N LYS A 109 -1.59 -11.39 -7.57
CA LYS A 109 -1.83 -12.62 -6.79
C LYS A 109 -1.99 -12.31 -5.30
N VAL A 110 -1.13 -11.46 -4.74
CA VAL A 110 -1.24 -11.04 -3.34
C VAL A 110 -2.58 -10.37 -3.07
N LEU A 111 -2.96 -9.38 -3.88
CA LEU A 111 -4.23 -8.67 -3.72
C LEU A 111 -5.44 -9.61 -3.84
N SER A 112 -5.37 -10.58 -4.75
CA SER A 112 -6.44 -11.57 -4.94
C SER A 112 -6.56 -12.56 -3.78
N ALA A 113 -5.51 -12.75 -3.00
CA ALA A 113 -5.49 -13.62 -1.83
C ALA A 113 -5.99 -12.93 -0.55
N ILE A 114 -6.10 -11.59 -0.55
CA ILE A 114 -6.60 -10.85 0.62
C ILE A 114 -8.08 -11.11 0.79
N GLN A 115 -8.46 -11.57 1.97
CA GLN A 115 -9.87 -11.72 2.34
C GLN A 115 -10.47 -10.35 2.69
N PRO A 116 -11.57 -9.95 2.05
CA PRO A 116 -12.24 -8.68 2.38
C PRO A 116 -12.79 -8.69 3.82
N ILE A 117 -12.54 -7.63 4.55
CA ILE A 117 -13.19 -7.40 5.85
C ILE A 117 -14.54 -6.73 5.57
N THR A 118 -15.63 -7.42 5.85
CA THR A 118 -16.99 -6.94 5.55
C THR A 118 -17.95 -7.16 6.72
N GLY A 119 -19.06 -6.43 6.71
CA GLY A 119 -20.12 -6.59 7.71
C GLY A 119 -19.65 -6.31 9.13
N SER A 120 -20.04 -7.16 10.09
CA SER A 120 -19.67 -7.04 11.51
C SER A 120 -18.17 -7.16 11.76
N ALA A 121 -17.47 -7.92 10.94
CA ALA A 121 -16.02 -8.11 11.06
C ALA A 121 -15.23 -6.78 10.95
N VAL A 122 -15.80 -5.76 10.32
CA VAL A 122 -15.17 -4.44 10.26
C VAL A 122 -14.98 -3.87 11.66
N ALA A 123 -15.97 -3.96 12.53
CA ALA A 123 -15.87 -3.45 13.90
C ALA A 123 -14.88 -4.25 14.77
N GLU A 124 -14.74 -5.55 14.49
CA GLU A 124 -13.87 -6.45 15.24
C GLU A 124 -12.39 -6.32 14.81
N HIS A 125 -12.15 -6.08 13.52
CA HIS A 125 -10.81 -6.12 12.94
C HIS A 125 -10.24 -4.75 12.56
N THR A 126 -10.98 -3.65 12.80
CA THR A 126 -10.49 -2.31 12.50
C THR A 126 -10.65 -1.36 13.68
N VAL A 127 -9.66 -0.52 13.87
CA VAL A 127 -9.72 0.62 14.79
C VAL A 127 -9.50 1.89 13.97
N ARG A 128 -10.40 2.86 14.13
CA ARG A 128 -10.32 4.18 13.52
C ARG A 128 -10.24 5.23 14.61
N ALA A 129 -9.26 6.10 14.50
CA ALA A 129 -9.05 7.17 15.45
C ALA A 129 -8.45 8.40 14.77
N GLN A 130 -8.56 9.52 15.42
CA GLN A 130 -7.86 10.76 15.05
C GLN A 130 -6.79 11.04 16.09
N TYR A 131 -5.70 11.65 15.68
CA TYR A 131 -4.66 12.07 16.63
C TYR A 131 -5.15 13.27 17.47
N LYS A 132 -4.54 13.45 18.64
CA LYS A 132 -4.86 14.56 19.53
C LYS A 132 -4.60 15.91 18.85
N GLY A 133 -5.65 16.72 18.72
CA GLY A 133 -5.57 18.00 18.03
C GLY A 133 -6.01 18.00 16.57
N TYR A 134 -6.40 16.85 16.00
CA TYR A 134 -6.88 16.76 14.63
C TYR A 134 -7.96 17.79 14.29
N LEU A 135 -8.96 17.95 15.16
CA LEU A 135 -10.07 18.90 14.97
C LEU A 135 -9.62 20.38 15.09
N ASN A 136 -8.40 20.64 15.54
CA ASN A 136 -7.83 22.00 15.62
C ASN A 136 -7.01 22.34 14.36
N GLU A 137 -6.83 21.40 13.43
CA GLU A 137 -6.14 21.66 12.18
C GLU A 137 -6.97 22.62 11.30
N ALA A 138 -6.28 23.53 10.64
CA ALA A 138 -6.91 24.43 9.68
C ALA A 138 -7.60 23.61 8.58
N GLU A 139 -8.81 24.03 8.19
CA GLU A 139 -9.61 23.37 7.13
C GLU A 139 -10.22 22.01 7.49
N VAL A 140 -10.01 21.46 8.68
CA VAL A 140 -10.81 20.32 9.18
C VAL A 140 -12.19 20.85 9.55
N LYS A 141 -13.22 20.21 9.04
CA LYS A 141 -14.60 20.59 9.35
C LYS A 141 -15.04 19.87 10.62
N PRO A 142 -15.55 20.58 11.63
CA PRO A 142 -16.24 19.91 12.72
C PRO A 142 -17.49 19.21 12.16
N ASP A 143 -17.67 17.94 12.48
CA ASP A 143 -18.87 17.16 12.15
C ASP A 143 -20.11 17.70 12.92
#